data_03f79ac83a0229da4a4aca07dcbdfce2
#
_entry.id   03f79ac83a0229da4a4aca07dcbdfce2
#
_cell.length_a   1.000
_cell.length_b   1.000
_cell.length_c   1.000
_cell.angle_alpha   90.00
_cell.angle_beta   90.00
_cell.angle_gamma   90.00
#
_symmetry.space_group_name_H-M   'P 1'
#
loop_
_entity.id
_entity.type
_entity.pdbx_description
1 polymer ?
#
loop_
_entity_poly.entity_id
_entity_poly.type
_entity_poly.pdbx_seq_one_letter_code
_entity_poly.pdbx_strand_id
1 'polypeptide(L)'
;DSNFKFFNPKTGLTYQANDVSQFYFSFSKAQREPSRVDYENGNPKPEVLNNFELGWRVNRNSFQVYSNLYLMLYKDQLALTGSLDEVGTPIRENIGESSRLGIEIEIKASISDNWFLQPNLSISKNTNKNFYFKRDGVLTYLGNTKLSYSPELVFGNILSYKPSNNFGASLLTKFVGEQYMSNIESKKSKLESYFVNDINISYQLKPKKFFNKVNLTLLINNIFNQKYVSNGYFYTYDDDWSSPSQIKTIEGVGYYPQAGTNLIVGLDLKF
;
A
#
# COMPACT_ATOMS: atom_id res chain seq x y z
N ASP A 1 -10.13 31.62 -10.57
CA ASP A 1 -9.08 30.78 -11.20
C ASP A 1 -7.77 30.97 -10.44
N SER A 2 -7.24 29.87 -9.89
CA SER A 2 -5.94 29.86 -9.23
C SER A 2 -4.84 29.50 -10.22
N ASN A 3 -3.74 30.23 -10.21
CA ASN A 3 -2.59 29.95 -11.09
C ASN A 3 -1.40 29.59 -10.21
N PHE A 4 -0.88 28.35 -10.37
CA PHE A 4 0.26 27.84 -9.65
C PHE A 4 1.49 27.73 -10.54
N LYS A 5 2.65 28.10 -9.99
CA LYS A 5 3.94 27.90 -10.64
C LYS A 5 4.79 27.07 -9.72
N PHE A 6 5.16 25.86 -10.17
CA PHE A 6 5.94 24.92 -9.38
C PHE A 6 7.34 24.73 -9.98
N PHE A 7 8.31 24.63 -9.10
CA PHE A 7 9.66 24.19 -9.43
C PHE A 7 9.93 22.85 -8.74
N ASN A 8 10.00 21.77 -9.52
CA ASN A 8 10.11 20.38 -9.09
C ASN A 8 11.45 19.76 -9.53
N PRO A 9 12.58 20.14 -8.90
CA PRO A 9 13.89 19.61 -9.27
C PRO A 9 14.01 18.14 -8.90
N LYS A 10 14.76 17.40 -9.75
CA LYS A 10 15.19 16.02 -9.48
C LYS A 10 16.67 15.90 -9.76
N THR A 11 17.39 15.18 -8.91
CA THR A 11 18.80 14.85 -9.11
C THR A 11 19.06 13.44 -8.58
N GLY A 12 20.09 12.80 -9.12
CA GLY A 12 20.49 11.48 -8.67
C GLY A 12 21.92 11.18 -9.05
N LEU A 13 22.52 10.27 -8.28
CA LEU A 13 23.84 9.75 -8.48
C LEU A 13 23.79 8.22 -8.45
N THR A 14 24.46 7.60 -9.39
CA THR A 14 24.61 6.15 -9.44
C THR A 14 26.10 5.81 -9.38
N TYR A 15 26.45 4.87 -8.50
CA TYR A 15 27.81 4.37 -8.35
C TYR A 15 27.85 2.87 -8.61
N GLN A 16 28.54 2.48 -9.67
CA GLN A 16 28.80 1.09 -10.01
C GLN A 16 30.04 0.61 -9.22
N ALA A 17 29.81 -0.15 -8.13
CA ALA A 17 30.91 -0.62 -7.28
C ALA A 17 31.71 -1.74 -7.95
N ASN A 18 31.04 -2.60 -8.73
CA ASN A 18 31.60 -3.67 -9.55
C ASN A 18 30.53 -4.18 -10.53
N ASP A 19 30.85 -5.20 -11.32
CA ASP A 19 29.95 -5.72 -12.39
C ASP A 19 28.58 -6.20 -11.87
N VAL A 20 28.44 -6.51 -10.59
CA VAL A 20 27.22 -7.05 -10.01
C VAL A 20 26.55 -6.15 -8.98
N SER A 21 27.22 -5.10 -8.50
CA SER A 21 26.75 -4.28 -7.38
C SER A 21 26.74 -2.79 -7.74
N GLN A 22 25.60 -2.16 -7.53
CA GLN A 22 25.35 -0.76 -7.82
C GLN A 22 24.62 -0.08 -6.65
N PHE A 23 25.05 1.12 -6.31
CA PHE A 23 24.38 2.00 -5.37
C PHE A 23 23.77 3.18 -6.10
N TYR A 24 22.68 3.72 -5.59
CA TYR A 24 22.13 4.96 -6.07
C TYR A 24 21.66 5.84 -4.91
N PHE A 25 21.72 7.13 -5.13
CA PHE A 25 21.10 8.15 -4.31
C PHE A 25 20.23 9.03 -5.19
N SER A 26 19.06 9.38 -4.75
CA SER A 26 18.22 10.35 -5.44
C SER A 26 17.58 11.34 -4.47
N PHE A 27 17.40 12.55 -4.96
CA PHE A 27 16.58 13.60 -4.35
C PHE A 27 15.57 14.09 -5.37
N SER A 28 14.33 14.26 -4.95
CA SER A 28 13.31 14.92 -5.75
C SER A 28 12.41 15.79 -4.89
N LYS A 29 12.05 16.96 -5.42
CA LYS A 29 10.98 17.80 -4.90
C LYS A 29 9.78 17.68 -5.82
N ALA A 30 8.60 17.49 -5.26
CA ALA A 30 7.34 17.51 -5.99
C ALA A 30 6.35 18.45 -5.29
N GLN A 31 5.57 19.17 -6.08
CA GLN A 31 4.50 20.02 -5.61
C GLN A 31 3.23 19.66 -6.38
N ARG A 32 2.11 19.64 -5.70
CA ARG A 32 0.81 19.30 -6.28
C ARG A 32 -0.20 20.35 -5.87
N GLU A 33 -0.96 20.85 -6.86
CA GLU A 33 -2.10 21.72 -6.61
C GLU A 33 -3.26 20.92 -5.97
N PRO A 34 -4.09 21.56 -5.15
CA PRO A 34 -5.33 20.97 -4.68
C PRO A 34 -6.27 20.68 -5.84
N SER A 35 -7.08 19.64 -5.71
CA SER A 35 -8.13 19.32 -6.67
C SER A 35 -9.32 20.27 -6.50
N ARG A 36 -10.23 20.28 -7.49
CA ARG A 36 -11.47 21.07 -7.41
C ARG A 36 -12.28 20.77 -6.13
N VAL A 37 -12.40 19.49 -5.80
CA VAL A 37 -13.14 19.03 -4.60
C VAL A 37 -12.53 19.58 -3.30
N ASP A 38 -11.21 19.72 -3.24
CA ASP A 38 -10.53 20.28 -2.06
C ASP A 38 -10.91 21.76 -1.85
N TYR A 39 -11.16 22.52 -2.94
CA TYR A 39 -11.61 23.91 -2.87
C TYR A 39 -13.10 24.08 -2.51
N GLU A 40 -13.93 23.08 -2.76
CA GLU A 40 -15.34 23.12 -2.41
C GLU A 40 -15.53 23.13 -0.88
N ASN A 41 -14.58 22.59 -0.14
CA ASN A 41 -14.61 22.45 1.32
C ASN A 41 -13.64 23.38 2.07
N GLY A 42 -12.97 24.32 1.38
CA GLY A 42 -12.06 25.24 2.06
C GLY A 42 -11.13 26.02 1.13
N ASN A 43 -10.04 26.53 1.68
CA ASN A 43 -8.99 27.23 0.95
C ASN A 43 -7.65 26.46 1.10
N PRO A 44 -7.49 25.33 0.40
CA PRO A 44 -6.35 24.46 0.56
C PRO A 44 -5.08 25.06 -0.05
N LYS A 45 -3.93 24.71 0.54
CA LYS A 45 -2.61 25.03 0.01
C LYS A 45 -2.08 23.88 -0.83
N PRO A 46 -1.23 24.16 -1.84
CA PRO A 46 -0.49 23.11 -2.53
C PRO A 46 0.37 22.28 -1.57
N GLU A 47 0.34 20.97 -1.73
CA GLU A 47 1.24 20.12 -0.96
C GLU A 47 2.65 20.09 -1.56
N VAL A 48 3.65 19.93 -0.72
CA VAL A 48 5.06 19.84 -1.09
C VAL A 48 5.65 18.56 -0.52
N LEU A 49 6.32 17.80 -1.38
CA LEU A 49 7.10 16.61 -1.03
C LEU A 49 8.57 16.85 -1.30
N ASN A 50 9.44 16.57 -0.31
CA ASN A 50 10.84 16.31 -0.52
C ASN A 50 11.10 14.83 -0.30
N ASN A 51 11.61 14.14 -1.32
CA ASN A 51 11.87 12.71 -1.30
C ASN A 51 13.36 12.44 -1.47
N PHE A 52 13.91 11.62 -0.56
CA PHE A 52 15.29 11.15 -0.56
C PHE A 52 15.27 9.64 -0.63
N GLU A 53 16.10 9.07 -1.50
CA GLU A 53 16.23 7.63 -1.65
C GLU A 53 17.69 7.22 -1.69
N LEU A 54 18.02 6.11 -1.04
CA LEU A 54 19.30 5.45 -1.09
C LEU A 54 19.07 3.98 -1.39
N GLY A 55 19.54 3.52 -2.53
CA GLY A 55 19.32 2.15 -2.96
C GLY A 55 20.58 1.37 -3.22
N TRP A 56 20.45 0.07 -3.09
CA TRP A 56 21.47 -0.91 -3.43
C TRP A 56 20.87 -2.02 -4.28
N ARG A 57 21.54 -2.34 -5.37
CA ARG A 57 21.17 -3.40 -6.31
C ARG A 57 22.31 -4.38 -6.45
N VAL A 58 21.98 -5.66 -6.36
CA VAL A 58 22.89 -6.75 -6.69
C VAL A 58 22.25 -7.59 -7.77
N ASN A 59 23.01 -7.89 -8.81
CA ASN A 59 22.53 -8.71 -9.92
C ASN A 59 23.55 -9.82 -10.22
N ARG A 60 23.24 -11.04 -9.77
CA ARG A 60 23.99 -12.26 -10.07
C ARG A 60 23.08 -13.25 -10.77
N ASN A 61 23.66 -14.22 -11.47
CA ASN A 61 22.89 -15.22 -12.21
C ASN A 61 21.93 -16.02 -11.31
N SER A 62 22.33 -16.34 -10.08
CA SER A 62 21.52 -17.12 -9.13
C SER A 62 20.64 -16.28 -8.21
N PHE A 63 20.92 -14.99 -8.05
CA PHE A 63 20.10 -14.12 -7.23
C PHE A 63 20.20 -12.64 -7.62
N GLN A 64 19.13 -11.92 -7.39
CA GLN A 64 19.03 -10.47 -7.53
C GLN A 64 18.47 -9.91 -6.22
N VAL A 65 19.03 -8.80 -5.77
CA VAL A 65 18.56 -8.06 -4.60
C VAL A 65 18.37 -6.61 -5.01
N TYR A 66 17.21 -6.05 -4.65
CA TYR A 66 16.91 -4.64 -4.74
C TYR A 66 16.54 -4.16 -3.35
N SER A 67 17.23 -3.14 -2.85
CA SER A 67 16.88 -2.50 -1.59
C SER A 67 16.79 -1.00 -1.79
N ASN A 68 15.85 -0.37 -1.10
CA ASN A 68 15.65 1.07 -1.14
C ASN A 68 15.31 1.56 0.27
N LEU A 69 16.14 2.45 0.80
CA LEU A 69 15.84 3.25 1.98
C LEU A 69 15.28 4.59 1.50
N TYR A 70 14.13 5.01 2.01
CA TYR A 70 13.51 6.26 1.60
C TYR A 70 13.10 7.13 2.79
N LEU A 71 13.15 8.44 2.58
CA LEU A 71 12.63 9.45 3.49
C LEU A 71 11.81 10.46 2.68
N MET A 72 10.50 10.46 2.92
CA MET A 72 9.55 11.39 2.33
C MET A 72 9.11 12.39 3.39
N LEU A 73 9.34 13.68 3.13
CA LEU A 73 8.94 14.78 4.00
C LEU A 73 7.88 15.61 3.28
N TYR A 74 6.68 15.60 3.82
CA TYR A 74 5.56 16.37 3.30
C TYR A 74 5.34 17.64 4.12
N LYS A 75 4.98 18.70 3.43
CA LYS A 75 4.48 19.94 4.01
C LYS A 75 3.13 20.26 3.36
N ASP A 76 2.18 20.69 4.18
CA ASP A 76 0.81 20.99 3.77
C ASP A 76 0.14 19.82 3.02
N GLN A 77 0.39 18.58 3.47
CA GLN A 77 -0.22 17.40 2.85
C GLN A 77 -1.73 17.46 2.94
N LEU A 78 -2.41 17.22 1.80
CA LEU A 78 -3.86 17.06 1.75
C LEU A 78 -4.25 15.63 2.14
N ALA A 79 -4.82 15.46 3.31
CA ALA A 79 -5.23 14.16 3.84
C ALA A 79 -6.68 14.17 4.28
N LEU A 80 -7.26 12.96 4.36
CA LEU A 80 -8.63 12.77 4.84
C LEU A 80 -8.75 13.23 6.28
N THR A 81 -9.71 14.11 6.54
CA THR A 81 -10.06 14.56 7.90
C THR A 81 -10.88 13.52 8.66
N GLY A 82 -11.52 12.61 7.94
CA GLY A 82 -12.55 11.72 8.46
C GLY A 82 -13.96 12.29 8.33
N SER A 83 -14.12 13.60 8.10
CA SER A 83 -15.41 14.22 7.90
C SER A 83 -15.94 14.02 6.48
N LEU A 84 -17.26 14.08 6.33
CA LEU A 84 -17.96 14.06 5.05
C LEU A 84 -18.59 15.44 4.80
N ASP A 85 -18.67 15.81 3.53
CA ASP A 85 -19.46 16.98 3.11
C ASP A 85 -20.97 16.66 3.11
N GLU A 86 -21.81 17.65 2.73
CA GLU A 86 -23.28 17.53 2.70
C GLU A 86 -23.80 16.44 1.77
N VAL A 87 -23.00 16.00 0.80
CA VAL A 87 -23.36 14.94 -0.16
C VAL A 87 -22.64 13.60 0.13
N GLY A 88 -21.91 13.52 1.25
CA GLY A 88 -21.22 12.30 1.69
C GLY A 88 -19.84 12.09 1.07
N THR A 89 -19.22 13.12 0.48
CA THR A 89 -17.87 13.05 -0.06
C THR A 89 -16.84 13.25 1.06
N PRO A 90 -15.79 12.42 1.14
CA PRO A 90 -14.75 12.59 2.15
C PRO A 90 -13.98 13.91 1.99
N ILE A 91 -13.96 14.70 3.06
CA ILE A 91 -13.25 16.00 3.09
C ILE A 91 -11.75 15.76 3.29
N ARG A 92 -10.95 16.51 2.53
CA ARG A 92 -9.49 16.60 2.73
C ARG A 92 -9.11 18.02 3.10
N GLU A 93 -8.17 18.13 4.03
CA GLU A 93 -7.57 19.38 4.47
C GLU A 93 -6.05 19.26 4.55
N ASN A 94 -5.37 20.41 4.58
CA ASN A 94 -3.94 20.43 4.83
C ASN A 94 -3.67 20.10 6.29
N ILE A 95 -3.06 18.94 6.54
CA ILE A 95 -2.75 18.44 7.89
C ILE A 95 -1.40 18.92 8.44
N GLY A 96 -0.76 19.90 7.76
CA GLY A 96 0.58 20.35 8.13
C GLY A 96 1.68 19.43 7.64
N GLU A 97 2.54 18.98 8.55
CA GLU A 97 3.70 18.15 8.19
C GLU A 97 3.41 16.66 8.40
N SER A 98 3.94 15.85 7.49
CA SER A 98 4.00 14.40 7.67
C SER A 98 5.31 13.83 7.15
N SER A 99 5.66 12.64 7.59
CA SER A 99 6.87 11.96 7.14
C SER A 99 6.62 10.47 6.92
N ARG A 100 7.35 9.92 5.96
CA ARG A 100 7.43 8.48 5.73
C ARG A 100 8.90 8.11 5.66
N LEU A 101 9.34 7.22 6.54
CA LEU A 101 10.67 6.65 6.56
C LEU A 101 10.52 5.15 6.46
N GLY A 102 11.18 4.52 5.49
CA GLY A 102 11.05 3.08 5.31
C GLY A 102 12.19 2.46 4.51
N ILE A 103 12.23 1.14 4.59
CA ILE A 103 13.10 0.29 3.79
C ILE A 103 12.24 -0.72 3.03
N GLU A 104 12.55 -0.88 1.76
CA GLU A 104 11.96 -1.88 0.88
C GLU A 104 13.05 -2.81 0.37
N ILE A 105 12.79 -4.10 0.37
CA ILE A 105 13.71 -5.14 -0.08
C ILE A 105 12.95 -6.11 -0.97
N GLU A 106 13.46 -6.35 -2.16
CA GLU A 106 13.01 -7.40 -3.07
C GLU A 106 14.16 -8.33 -3.39
N ILE A 107 13.91 -9.64 -3.35
CA ILE A 107 14.88 -10.66 -3.71
C ILE A 107 14.26 -11.58 -4.76
N LYS A 108 15.06 -11.95 -5.75
CA LYS A 108 14.76 -13.05 -6.67
C LYS A 108 15.93 -14.04 -6.60
N ALA A 109 15.65 -15.27 -6.24
CA ALA A 109 16.69 -16.28 -6.06
C ALA A 109 16.29 -17.62 -6.71
N SER A 110 17.23 -18.22 -7.42
CA SER A 110 17.18 -19.63 -7.82
C SER A 110 17.88 -20.44 -6.74
N ILE A 111 17.08 -21.16 -5.91
CA ILE A 111 17.60 -22.01 -4.83
C ILE A 111 18.21 -23.28 -5.44
N SER A 112 17.62 -23.77 -6.52
CA SER A 112 18.08 -24.86 -7.35
C SER A 112 17.49 -24.71 -8.76
N ASP A 113 17.77 -25.65 -9.65
CA ASP A 113 17.26 -25.65 -11.04
C ASP A 113 15.73 -25.63 -11.10
N ASN A 114 15.07 -26.14 -10.07
CA ASN A 114 13.62 -26.27 -10.03
C ASN A 114 12.92 -25.34 -9.01
N TRP A 115 13.66 -24.75 -8.06
CA TRP A 115 13.10 -23.97 -6.98
C TRP A 115 13.51 -22.50 -7.08
N PHE A 116 12.51 -21.63 -7.05
CA PHE A 116 12.67 -20.17 -7.13
C PHE A 116 11.96 -19.49 -5.96
N LEU A 117 12.61 -18.52 -5.36
CA LEU A 117 12.12 -17.75 -4.23
C LEU A 117 12.09 -16.26 -4.59
N GLN A 118 10.99 -15.58 -4.30
CA GLN A 118 10.80 -14.16 -4.58
C GLN A 118 10.14 -13.45 -3.38
N PRO A 119 10.86 -13.27 -2.26
CA PRO A 119 10.34 -12.48 -1.15
C PRO A 119 10.45 -10.98 -1.43
N ASN A 120 9.50 -10.24 -0.87
CA ASN A 120 9.56 -8.80 -0.73
C ASN A 120 9.17 -8.39 0.68
N LEU A 121 9.76 -7.32 1.18
CA LEU A 121 9.55 -6.79 2.52
C LEU A 121 9.54 -5.27 2.45
N SER A 122 8.54 -4.65 3.09
CA SER A 122 8.51 -3.22 3.35
C SER A 122 8.31 -3.00 4.84
N ILE A 123 9.22 -2.25 5.45
CA ILE A 123 9.11 -1.78 6.83
C ILE A 123 9.13 -0.26 6.79
N SER A 124 8.11 0.38 7.35
CA SER A 124 8.01 1.83 7.30
C SER A 124 7.40 2.41 8.57
N LYS A 125 7.74 3.66 8.85
CA LYS A 125 7.07 4.51 9.84
C LYS A 125 6.48 5.71 9.13
N ASN A 126 5.15 5.81 9.19
CA ASN A 126 4.36 6.80 8.48
C ASN A 126 3.62 7.66 9.52
N THR A 127 3.96 8.94 9.62
CA THR A 127 3.55 9.76 10.77
C THR A 127 3.06 11.14 10.32
N ASN A 128 1.87 11.54 10.78
CA ASN A 128 1.43 12.92 10.81
C ASN A 128 2.10 13.60 12.00
N LYS A 129 2.60 14.82 11.83
CA LYS A 129 3.22 15.58 12.92
C LYS A 129 2.26 16.66 13.43
N ASN A 130 2.18 16.77 14.75
CA ASN A 130 1.37 17.81 15.41
C ASN A 130 -0.07 17.83 14.89
N PHE A 131 -0.69 16.66 14.83
CA PHE A 131 -2.03 16.51 14.24
C PHE A 131 -3.10 17.06 15.18
N TYR A 132 -4.06 17.78 14.62
CA TYR A 132 -5.24 18.29 15.32
C TYR A 132 -6.49 17.68 14.71
N PHE A 133 -7.47 17.42 15.56
CA PHE A 133 -8.78 16.93 15.16
C PHE A 133 -9.88 17.66 15.95
N LYS A 134 -10.94 18.08 15.27
CA LYS A 134 -12.09 18.67 15.93
C LYS A 134 -13.01 17.55 16.43
N ARG A 135 -13.13 17.43 17.76
CA ARG A 135 -14.01 16.46 18.42
C ARG A 135 -14.95 17.19 19.36
N ASP A 136 -16.25 16.85 19.27
CA ASP A 136 -17.31 17.46 20.10
C ASP A 136 -17.30 18.99 20.05
N GLY A 137 -17.06 19.53 18.84
CA GLY A 137 -16.96 20.97 18.60
C GLY A 137 -15.62 21.60 19.01
N VAL A 138 -14.71 20.88 19.70
CA VAL A 138 -13.45 21.39 20.24
C VAL A 138 -12.26 20.88 19.42
N LEU A 139 -11.38 21.79 18.99
CA LEU A 139 -10.12 21.41 18.32
C LEU A 139 -9.15 20.82 19.34
N THR A 140 -8.88 19.51 19.19
CA THR A 140 -8.03 18.74 20.11
C THR A 140 -6.69 18.41 19.48
N TYR A 141 -5.62 18.64 20.21
CA TYR A 141 -4.26 18.23 19.83
C TYR A 141 -4.04 16.75 20.10
N LEU A 142 -3.75 15.97 19.07
CA LEU A 142 -3.50 14.53 19.17
C LEU A 142 -2.00 14.17 19.15
N GLY A 143 -1.11 15.15 18.94
CA GLY A 143 0.33 14.90 18.80
C GLY A 143 0.69 14.27 17.47
N ASN A 144 1.60 13.32 17.49
CA ASN A 144 1.98 12.57 16.29
C ASN A 144 1.09 11.35 16.14
N THR A 145 0.42 11.22 15.00
CA THR A 145 -0.49 10.10 14.70
C THR A 145 0.00 9.29 13.50
N LYS A 146 -0.46 8.04 13.38
CA LYS A 146 -0.18 7.20 12.20
C LYS A 146 -0.97 7.71 11.00
N LEU A 147 -0.34 7.67 9.83
CA LEU A 147 -1.03 7.94 8.56
C LEU A 147 -2.05 6.83 8.25
N SER A 148 -3.23 7.24 7.79
CA SER A 148 -4.26 6.30 7.36
C SER A 148 -3.78 5.41 6.21
N TYR A 149 -4.27 4.16 6.20
CA TYR A 149 -3.98 3.13 5.18
C TYR A 149 -2.48 2.92 4.93
N SER A 150 -1.67 2.99 5.99
CA SER A 150 -0.21 2.93 5.91
C SER A 150 0.33 1.91 6.93
N PRO A 151 0.23 0.60 6.65
CA PRO A 151 0.77 -0.42 7.55
C PRO A 151 2.29 -0.30 7.67
N GLU A 152 2.82 -0.51 8.88
CA GLU A 152 4.26 -0.39 9.14
C GLU A 152 5.07 -1.59 8.62
N LEU A 153 4.41 -2.74 8.40
CA LEU A 153 5.04 -3.97 7.92
C LEU A 153 4.17 -4.62 6.84
N VAL A 154 4.77 -4.83 5.68
CA VAL A 154 4.20 -5.65 4.60
C VAL A 154 5.25 -6.65 4.15
N PHE A 155 4.85 -7.91 4.06
CA PHE A 155 5.69 -8.98 3.55
C PHE A 155 4.93 -9.77 2.50
N GLY A 156 5.62 -10.13 1.42
CA GLY A 156 5.14 -11.03 0.38
C GLY A 156 6.21 -12.05 0.01
N ASN A 157 5.80 -13.22 -0.46
CA ASN A 157 6.73 -14.19 -1.00
C ASN A 157 6.06 -15.07 -2.06
N ILE A 158 6.79 -15.42 -3.09
CA ILE A 158 6.41 -16.44 -4.07
C ILE A 158 7.48 -17.52 -4.03
N LEU A 159 7.13 -18.72 -3.54
CA LEU A 159 7.94 -19.91 -3.64
C LEU A 159 7.43 -20.75 -4.80
N SER A 160 8.22 -20.89 -5.85
CA SER A 160 7.86 -21.62 -7.07
C SER A 160 8.67 -22.90 -7.23
N TYR A 161 7.98 -23.97 -7.61
CA TYR A 161 8.54 -25.25 -8.01
C TYR A 161 8.22 -25.55 -9.47
N LYS A 162 9.25 -25.68 -10.31
CA LYS A 162 9.13 -25.89 -11.77
C LYS A 162 10.07 -27.02 -12.19
N PRO A 163 9.69 -28.30 -11.94
CA PRO A 163 10.54 -29.46 -12.28
C PRO A 163 10.62 -29.73 -13.78
N SER A 164 9.72 -29.13 -14.56
CA SER A 164 9.70 -29.27 -16.02
C SER A 164 9.06 -28.05 -16.68
N ASN A 165 9.20 -27.94 -18.00
CA ASN A 165 8.55 -26.87 -18.77
C ASN A 165 6.99 -27.02 -18.83
N ASN A 166 6.49 -28.17 -18.41
CA ASN A 166 5.06 -28.47 -18.51
C ASN A 166 4.33 -28.34 -17.16
N PHE A 167 5.03 -28.31 -16.05
CA PHE A 167 4.46 -28.25 -14.71
C PHE A 167 5.07 -27.11 -13.90
N GLY A 168 4.25 -26.39 -13.19
CA GLY A 168 4.64 -25.40 -12.22
C GLY A 168 3.66 -25.35 -11.04
N ALA A 169 4.19 -25.21 -9.85
CA ALA A 169 3.41 -24.95 -8.65
C ALA A 169 4.06 -23.77 -7.89
N SER A 170 3.23 -22.92 -7.29
CA SER A 170 3.71 -21.79 -6.51
C SER A 170 2.87 -21.62 -5.26
N LEU A 171 3.55 -21.36 -4.14
CA LEU A 171 2.95 -20.89 -2.90
C LEU A 171 3.16 -19.38 -2.83
N LEU A 172 2.05 -18.64 -2.76
CA LEU A 172 2.04 -17.19 -2.60
C LEU A 172 1.70 -16.89 -1.14
N THR A 173 2.54 -16.13 -0.48
CA THR A 173 2.37 -15.74 0.93
C THR A 173 2.25 -14.23 1.01
N LYS A 174 1.32 -13.74 1.80
CA LYS A 174 1.16 -12.30 2.08
C LYS A 174 0.87 -12.08 3.55
N PHE A 175 1.63 -11.16 4.14
CA PHE A 175 1.37 -10.59 5.45
C PHE A 175 1.21 -9.07 5.33
N VAL A 176 0.22 -8.52 5.98
CA VAL A 176 0.02 -7.07 6.13
C VAL A 176 -0.18 -6.79 7.61
N GLY A 177 0.61 -5.88 8.16
CA GLY A 177 0.51 -5.41 9.52
C GLY A 177 -0.78 -4.63 9.78
N GLU A 178 -1.06 -4.36 11.05
CA GLU A 178 -2.19 -3.51 11.42
C GLU A 178 -2.06 -2.11 10.83
N GLN A 179 -3.20 -1.47 10.56
CA GLN A 179 -3.26 -0.11 10.05
C GLN A 179 -4.57 0.56 10.49
N TYR A 180 -4.61 1.88 10.38
CA TYR A 180 -5.81 2.64 10.63
C TYR A 180 -6.43 3.16 9.33
N MET A 181 -7.75 3.21 9.25
CA MET A 181 -8.49 3.82 8.13
C MET A 181 -8.61 5.35 8.28
N SER A 182 -8.16 5.91 9.41
CA SER A 182 -8.21 7.33 9.72
C SER A 182 -6.89 7.83 10.30
N ASN A 183 -6.69 9.15 10.27
CA ASN A 183 -5.52 9.80 10.86
C ASN A 183 -5.66 10.08 12.37
N ILE A 184 -6.79 9.73 13.01
CA ILE A 184 -7.06 9.97 14.43
C ILE A 184 -6.83 8.74 15.32
N GLU A 185 -6.36 7.64 14.75
CA GLU A 185 -6.09 6.37 15.45
C GLU A 185 -7.28 5.86 16.31
N SER A 186 -8.51 6.08 15.87
CA SER A 186 -9.69 5.53 16.52
C SER A 186 -9.64 4.00 16.50
N LYS A 187 -10.03 3.36 17.62
CA LYS A 187 -10.14 1.90 17.69
C LYS A 187 -11.08 1.31 16.65
N LYS A 188 -12.16 2.04 16.28
CA LYS A 188 -13.09 1.62 15.23
C LYS A 188 -12.48 1.70 13.83
N SER A 189 -11.49 2.56 13.62
CA SER A 189 -10.80 2.70 12.34
C SER A 189 -9.66 1.72 12.14
N LYS A 190 -9.36 0.85 13.12
CA LYS A 190 -8.27 -0.11 13.07
C LYS A 190 -8.65 -1.30 12.19
N LEU A 191 -7.75 -1.66 11.27
CA LEU A 191 -7.73 -2.93 10.55
C LEU A 191 -6.64 -3.80 11.16
N GLU A 192 -7.03 -4.99 11.60
CA GLU A 192 -6.09 -5.95 12.20
C GLU A 192 -5.15 -6.54 11.13
N SER A 193 -3.97 -6.96 11.56
CA SER A 193 -3.02 -7.66 10.70
C SER A 193 -3.58 -8.98 10.18
N TYR A 194 -3.13 -9.38 8.99
CA TYR A 194 -3.52 -10.66 8.41
C TYR A 194 -2.37 -11.35 7.68
N PHE A 195 -2.47 -12.68 7.62
CA PHE A 195 -1.53 -13.56 6.94
C PHE A 195 -2.31 -14.55 6.09
N VAL A 196 -2.10 -14.52 4.78
CA VAL A 196 -2.81 -15.37 3.82
C VAL A 196 -1.84 -16.08 2.91
N ASN A 197 -2.23 -17.26 2.46
CA ASN A 197 -1.47 -18.08 1.53
C ASN A 197 -2.39 -18.60 0.43
N ASP A 198 -1.90 -18.55 -0.80
CA ASP A 198 -2.56 -19.07 -1.98
C ASP A 198 -1.65 -20.08 -2.67
N ILE A 199 -2.23 -21.06 -3.33
CA ILE A 199 -1.53 -22.02 -4.17
C ILE A 199 -1.95 -21.85 -5.61
N ASN A 200 -0.98 -21.73 -6.49
CA ASN A 200 -1.19 -21.73 -7.93
C ASN A 200 -0.50 -22.95 -8.54
N ILE A 201 -1.24 -23.76 -9.30
CA ILE A 201 -0.71 -24.91 -10.03
C ILE A 201 -1.01 -24.72 -11.50
N SER A 202 -0.02 -24.94 -12.35
CA SER A 202 -0.15 -24.89 -13.79
C SER A 202 0.36 -26.17 -14.43
N TYR A 203 -0.39 -26.67 -15.42
CA TYR A 203 0.01 -27.83 -16.20
C TYR A 203 -0.26 -27.62 -17.68
N GLN A 204 0.77 -27.82 -18.51
CA GLN A 204 0.70 -27.67 -19.95
C GLN A 204 0.73 -29.04 -20.64
N LEU A 205 -0.31 -29.31 -21.40
CA LEU A 205 -0.38 -30.46 -22.33
C LEU A 205 -0.07 -29.97 -23.76
N LYS A 206 0.57 -30.84 -24.56
CA LYS A 206 0.80 -30.64 -25.99
C LYS A 206 0.16 -31.80 -26.76
N PRO A 207 -1.17 -31.83 -26.87
CA PRO A 207 -1.85 -32.87 -27.63
C PRO A 207 -1.49 -32.70 -29.12
N LYS A 208 -1.22 -33.82 -29.79
CA LYS A 208 -0.82 -33.84 -31.22
C LYS A 208 -1.99 -33.70 -32.22
N LYS A 209 -3.21 -33.69 -31.73
CA LYS A 209 -4.45 -33.60 -32.53
C LYS A 209 -5.33 -32.49 -31.98
N PHE A 210 -6.00 -31.73 -32.81
CA PHE A 210 -6.95 -30.65 -32.52
C PHE A 210 -6.38 -29.40 -31.82
N PHE A 211 -5.49 -29.52 -30.81
CA PHE A 211 -4.91 -28.39 -30.10
C PHE A 211 -3.39 -28.45 -30.16
N ASN A 212 -2.77 -27.29 -30.39
CA ASN A 212 -1.32 -27.15 -30.29
C ASN A 212 -0.85 -27.11 -28.84
N LYS A 213 -1.70 -26.57 -27.96
CA LYS A 213 -1.40 -26.39 -26.54
C LYS A 213 -2.68 -26.34 -25.72
N VAL A 214 -2.68 -27.00 -24.57
CA VAL A 214 -3.72 -26.91 -23.55
C VAL A 214 -3.05 -26.54 -22.22
N ASN A 215 -3.41 -25.40 -21.65
CA ASN A 215 -2.94 -25.01 -20.32
C ASN A 215 -4.09 -25.19 -19.32
N LEU A 216 -3.81 -25.93 -18.26
CA LEU A 216 -4.67 -26.06 -17.10
C LEU A 216 -4.08 -25.25 -15.97
N THR A 217 -4.89 -24.44 -15.30
CA THR A 217 -4.48 -23.69 -14.10
C THR A 217 -5.47 -23.95 -12.97
N LEU A 218 -4.93 -24.09 -11.77
CA LEU A 218 -5.71 -24.18 -10.53
C LEU A 218 -5.16 -23.14 -9.56
N LEU A 219 -6.00 -22.23 -9.13
CA LEU A 219 -5.71 -21.28 -8.06
C LEU A 219 -6.57 -21.61 -6.86
N ILE A 220 -5.94 -21.85 -5.73
CA ILE A 220 -6.58 -22.07 -4.43
C ILE A 220 -6.22 -20.85 -3.57
N ASN A 221 -7.18 -19.96 -3.38
CA ASN A 221 -6.99 -18.78 -2.55
C ASN A 221 -7.26 -19.09 -1.10
N ASN A 222 -6.51 -18.43 -0.21
CA ASN A 222 -6.68 -18.47 1.24
C ASN A 222 -6.77 -19.91 1.78
N ILE A 223 -5.72 -20.69 1.56
CA ILE A 223 -5.69 -22.15 1.85
C ILE A 223 -5.94 -22.48 3.32
N PHE A 224 -5.67 -21.54 4.23
CA PHE A 224 -5.90 -21.71 5.67
C PHE A 224 -7.25 -21.17 6.15
N ASN A 225 -8.11 -20.71 5.22
CA ASN A 225 -9.43 -20.16 5.50
C ASN A 225 -9.40 -19.04 6.56
N GLN A 226 -8.37 -18.19 6.50
CA GLN A 226 -8.21 -17.04 7.39
C GLN A 226 -9.35 -16.05 7.16
N LYS A 227 -10.06 -15.70 8.22
CA LYS A 227 -11.04 -14.60 8.17
C LYS A 227 -10.32 -13.27 8.40
N TYR A 228 -10.41 -12.36 7.45
CA TYR A 228 -9.75 -11.06 7.56
C TYR A 228 -10.48 -9.97 6.79
N VAL A 229 -10.17 -8.74 7.16
CA VAL A 229 -10.64 -7.53 6.52
C VAL A 229 -9.41 -6.80 5.95
N SER A 230 -9.34 -6.65 4.64
CA SER A 230 -8.19 -6.00 4.00
C SER A 230 -8.38 -4.49 3.83
N ASN A 231 -9.62 -4.01 3.85
CA ASN A 231 -9.98 -2.62 3.64
C ASN A 231 -11.33 -2.31 4.26
N GLY A 232 -11.66 -1.02 4.33
CA GLY A 232 -12.93 -0.51 4.83
C GLY A 232 -12.98 0.99 4.64
N TYR A 233 -13.92 1.65 5.27
CA TYR A 233 -14.01 3.10 5.34
C TYR A 233 -14.35 3.54 6.76
N PHE A 234 -13.91 4.74 7.10
CA PHE A 234 -14.16 5.39 8.38
C PHE A 234 -14.53 6.84 8.12
N TYR A 235 -15.51 7.34 8.85
CA TYR A 235 -15.92 8.74 8.80
C TYR A 235 -16.39 9.23 10.16
N THR A 236 -16.44 10.54 10.32
CA THR A 236 -16.99 11.21 11.48
C THR A 236 -17.99 12.28 11.01
N TYR A 237 -18.97 12.53 11.85
CA TYR A 237 -19.87 13.69 11.71
C TYR A 237 -20.23 14.22 13.10
N ASP A 238 -20.54 15.51 13.17
CA ASP A 238 -20.98 16.15 14.39
C ASP A 238 -22.51 16.07 14.48
N ASP A 239 -23.01 15.41 15.52
CA ASP A 239 -24.43 15.37 15.88
C ASP A 239 -24.73 16.57 16.78
N ASP A 240 -25.33 17.61 16.22
CA ASP A 240 -25.74 18.84 16.90
C ASP A 240 -27.27 18.97 17.02
N TRP A 241 -28.00 17.97 16.51
CA TRP A 241 -29.48 17.99 16.47
C TRP A 241 -30.13 17.08 17.55
N SER A 242 -29.48 15.97 17.96
CA SER A 242 -30.05 15.07 18.98
C SER A 242 -30.06 15.67 20.38
N SER A 243 -29.15 16.61 20.65
CA SER A 243 -29.05 17.34 21.92
C SER A 243 -28.72 18.82 21.63
N PRO A 244 -29.70 19.73 21.59
CA PRO A 244 -29.52 21.11 21.08
C PRO A 244 -28.45 21.96 21.75
N SER A 245 -27.86 21.53 22.84
CA SER A 245 -26.81 22.26 23.57
C SER A 245 -25.45 21.53 23.57
N GLN A 246 -25.30 20.38 22.89
CA GLN A 246 -24.08 19.57 22.91
C GLN A 246 -23.80 19.03 21.51
N ILE A 247 -22.67 19.40 20.97
CA ILE A 247 -22.14 18.77 19.75
C ILE A 247 -21.47 17.48 20.18
N LYS A 248 -21.80 16.37 19.51
CA LYS A 248 -21.19 15.07 19.74
C LYS A 248 -20.64 14.50 18.44
N THR A 249 -19.35 14.28 18.36
CA THR A 249 -18.73 13.64 17.19
C THR A 249 -19.03 12.14 17.17
N ILE A 250 -19.73 11.69 16.16
CA ILE A 250 -20.10 10.29 15.92
C ILE A 250 -19.11 9.68 14.94
N GLU A 251 -18.65 8.47 15.27
CA GLU A 251 -17.76 7.68 14.40
C GLU A 251 -18.53 6.57 13.70
N GLY A 252 -18.51 6.61 12.36
CA GLY A 252 -19.04 5.55 11.50
C GLY A 252 -17.94 4.74 10.84
N VAL A 253 -18.19 3.44 10.61
CA VAL A 253 -17.24 2.53 10.02
C VAL A 253 -17.94 1.45 9.21
N GLY A 254 -17.33 1.06 8.09
CA GLY A 254 -17.70 -0.13 7.33
C GLY A 254 -16.45 -0.91 6.94
N TYR A 255 -16.58 -2.23 6.92
CA TYR A 255 -15.49 -3.14 6.63
C TYR A 255 -15.77 -3.96 5.38
N TYR A 256 -14.73 -4.26 4.59
CA TYR A 256 -14.80 -5.13 3.42
C TYR A 256 -14.13 -6.48 3.74
N PRO A 257 -14.88 -7.47 4.29
CA PRO A 257 -14.35 -8.78 4.59
C PRO A 257 -13.97 -9.51 3.30
N GLN A 258 -12.88 -10.26 3.36
CA GLN A 258 -12.38 -11.04 2.25
C GLN A 258 -12.95 -12.45 2.26
N ALA A 259 -12.98 -13.08 1.09
CA ALA A 259 -13.47 -14.45 0.94
C ALA A 259 -12.60 -15.45 1.72
N GLY A 260 -13.22 -16.46 2.27
CA GLY A 260 -12.56 -17.66 2.75
C GLY A 260 -11.92 -18.45 1.62
N THR A 261 -11.55 -19.71 1.89
CA THR A 261 -10.97 -20.59 0.86
C THR A 261 -11.88 -20.70 -0.35
N ASN A 262 -11.32 -20.45 -1.52
CA ASN A 262 -12.04 -20.58 -2.79
C ASN A 262 -11.12 -21.10 -3.90
N LEU A 263 -11.71 -21.63 -4.97
CA LEU A 263 -11.02 -22.28 -6.07
C LEU A 263 -11.36 -21.59 -7.38
N ILE A 264 -10.34 -21.40 -8.21
CA ILE A 264 -10.50 -20.96 -9.60
C ILE A 264 -9.78 -21.94 -10.51
N VAL A 265 -10.51 -22.49 -11.49
CA VAL A 265 -9.94 -23.37 -12.51
C VAL A 265 -9.95 -22.65 -13.84
N GLY A 266 -8.82 -22.62 -14.50
CA GLY A 266 -8.65 -22.04 -15.84
C GLY A 266 -8.27 -23.09 -16.87
N LEU A 267 -8.84 -22.97 -18.07
CA LEU A 267 -8.51 -23.77 -19.25
C LEU A 267 -8.24 -22.83 -20.42
N ASP A 268 -7.03 -22.88 -20.97
CA ASP A 268 -6.63 -22.12 -22.17
C ASP A 268 -6.29 -23.12 -23.29
N LEU A 269 -6.99 -22.99 -24.41
CA LEU A 269 -6.87 -23.86 -25.57
C LEU A 269 -6.28 -23.07 -26.76
N LYS A 270 -5.15 -23.55 -27.29
CA LYS A 270 -4.56 -23.00 -28.52
C LYS A 270 -4.67 -24.03 -29.64
N PHE A 271 -5.27 -23.60 -30.72
CA PHE A 271 -5.44 -24.33 -31.96
C PHE A 271 -4.24 -24.18 -32.89
#